data_6ce6613e05b8201323dd3654f94e8222
#
_entry.id   6ce6613e05b8201323dd3654f94e8222
#
_cell.length_a   1.000
_cell.length_b   1.000
_cell.length_c   1.000
_cell.angle_alpha   90.00
_cell.angle_beta   90.00
_cell.angle_gamma   90.00
#
_symmetry.space_group_name_H-M   'P 1'
#
loop_
_entity.id
_entity.type
_entity.pdbx_description
1 polymer ?
#
loop_
_entity_poly.entity_id
_entity_poly.type
_entity_poly.pdbx_seq_one_letter_code
_entity_poly.pdbx_strand_id
1 'polypeptide(L)'
;MQDDHVSEVAGTEQVWTAAGWADRFGLPFDKAATGWGHTADEVGAVRVESADLLTGYHDAVFEQSLRFVGRLTDADLDRIVDRRWDPPVTLGVRLISVIDDDAQHAGQAAYLRGLITRG
;
A
#
# COMPACT_ATOMS: atom_id res chain seq x y z
N MET A 1 -1.86 -1.34 0.25
CA MET A 1 -2.70 -0.14 0.44
C MET A 1 -2.03 1.15 0.00
N GLN A 2 -0.84 1.51 0.49
CA GLN A 2 -0.19 2.78 0.11
C GLN A 2 -0.04 2.92 -1.42
N ASP A 3 0.53 1.93 -2.12
CA ASP A 3 0.68 1.97 -3.58
C ASP A 3 -0.67 2.15 -4.29
N ASP A 4 -1.67 1.36 -3.92
CA ASP A 4 -3.02 1.42 -4.51
C ASP A 4 -3.68 2.80 -4.30
N HIS A 5 -3.78 3.23 -3.05
CA HIS A 5 -4.49 4.46 -2.70
C HIS A 5 -3.78 5.73 -3.14
N VAL A 6 -2.45 5.78 -3.08
CA VAL A 6 -1.70 6.95 -3.56
C VAL A 6 -1.73 7.03 -5.07
N SER A 7 -1.59 5.91 -5.78
CA SER A 7 -1.67 5.87 -7.24
C SER A 7 -3.06 6.29 -7.74
N GLU A 8 -4.13 5.82 -7.08
CA GLU A 8 -5.50 6.22 -7.40
C GLU A 8 -5.67 7.74 -7.35
N VAL A 9 -5.29 8.38 -6.24
CA VAL A 9 -5.47 9.84 -6.07
C VAL A 9 -4.48 10.67 -6.88
N ALA A 10 -3.34 10.11 -7.25
CA ALA A 10 -2.35 10.72 -8.13
C ALA A 10 -2.73 10.58 -9.62
N GLY A 11 -3.66 9.69 -9.97
CA GLY A 11 -4.02 9.36 -11.35
C GLY A 11 -2.91 8.64 -12.09
N THR A 12 -2.15 7.80 -11.39
CA THR A 12 -1.04 7.01 -11.96
C THR A 12 -1.32 5.52 -11.82
N GLU A 13 -0.61 4.70 -12.61
CA GLU A 13 -0.57 3.27 -12.41
C GLU A 13 0.18 2.94 -11.11
N GLN A 14 -0.18 1.83 -10.46
CA GLN A 14 0.53 1.33 -9.29
C GLN A 14 1.98 0.96 -9.64
N VAL A 15 2.89 1.21 -8.73
CA VAL A 15 4.29 0.76 -8.83
C VAL A 15 4.36 -0.76 -8.99
N TRP A 16 3.45 -1.48 -8.35
CA TRP A 16 3.30 -2.93 -8.41
C TRP A 16 3.26 -3.47 -9.85
N THR A 17 2.46 -2.85 -10.70
CA THR A 17 2.29 -3.26 -12.10
C THR A 17 3.25 -2.52 -13.03
N ALA A 18 3.35 -1.20 -12.92
CA ALA A 18 4.12 -0.35 -13.82
C ALA A 18 5.63 -0.64 -13.81
N ALA A 19 6.17 -0.98 -12.65
CA ALA A 19 7.61 -1.23 -12.47
C ALA A 19 7.98 -2.73 -12.44
N GLY A 20 7.04 -3.62 -12.79
CA GLY A 20 7.29 -5.06 -12.91
C GLY A 20 7.44 -5.81 -11.59
N TRP A 21 7.00 -5.24 -10.48
CA TRP A 21 7.09 -5.91 -9.18
C TRP A 21 6.18 -7.12 -9.09
N ALA A 22 4.99 -7.08 -9.67
CA ALA A 22 4.09 -8.22 -9.73
C ALA A 22 4.77 -9.45 -10.33
N ASP A 23 5.51 -9.27 -11.41
CA ASP A 23 6.24 -10.38 -12.06
C ASP A 23 7.42 -10.86 -11.23
N ARG A 24 8.13 -9.97 -10.56
CA ARG A 24 9.27 -10.34 -9.69
C ARG A 24 8.83 -11.13 -8.46
N PHE A 25 7.68 -10.77 -7.88
CA PHE A 25 7.12 -11.51 -6.74
C PHE A 25 6.53 -12.85 -7.15
N GLY A 26 5.98 -12.97 -8.35
CA GLY A 26 5.43 -14.22 -8.89
C GLY A 26 4.34 -14.84 -8.02
N LEU A 27 3.52 -14.02 -7.35
CA LEU A 27 2.45 -14.51 -6.50
C LEU A 27 1.35 -15.20 -7.32
N PRO A 28 0.66 -16.23 -6.77
CA PRO A 28 -0.35 -17.02 -7.47
C PRO A 28 -1.70 -16.29 -7.58
N PHE A 29 -1.68 -14.97 -7.80
CA PHE A 29 -2.85 -14.11 -7.87
C PHE A 29 -2.82 -13.25 -9.13
N ASP A 30 -3.99 -12.76 -9.51
CA ASP A 30 -4.08 -11.71 -10.54
C ASP A 30 -3.26 -10.49 -10.12
N LYS A 31 -2.59 -9.84 -11.09
CA LYS A 31 -1.75 -8.66 -10.81
C LYS A 31 -2.56 -7.47 -10.25
N ALA A 32 -3.86 -7.43 -10.49
CA ALA A 32 -4.74 -6.42 -9.93
C ALA A 32 -5.23 -6.76 -8.51
N ALA A 33 -4.95 -7.95 -7.98
CA ALA A 33 -5.34 -8.31 -6.63
C ALA A 33 -4.59 -7.47 -5.59
N THR A 34 -5.34 -6.88 -4.67
CA THR A 34 -4.79 -6.02 -3.60
C THR A 34 -4.58 -6.76 -2.28
N GLY A 35 -5.02 -8.03 -2.21
CA GLY A 35 -5.03 -8.81 -0.96
C GLY A 35 -6.28 -8.59 -0.11
N TRP A 36 -7.07 -7.56 -0.41
CA TRP A 36 -8.31 -7.32 0.31
C TRP A 36 -9.32 -8.45 0.06
N GLY A 37 -9.88 -8.98 1.15
CA GLY A 37 -10.85 -10.07 1.07
C GLY A 37 -10.25 -11.46 0.80
N HIS A 38 -8.93 -11.61 0.82
CA HIS A 38 -8.29 -12.92 0.70
C HIS A 38 -8.69 -13.84 1.85
N THR A 39 -8.91 -15.11 1.52
CA THR A 39 -9.14 -16.19 2.48
C THR A 39 -7.86 -16.55 3.22
N ALA A 40 -7.98 -17.34 4.30
CA ALA A 40 -6.81 -17.85 5.03
C ALA A 40 -5.87 -18.69 4.15
N ASP A 41 -6.43 -19.46 3.21
CA ASP A 41 -5.65 -20.28 2.27
C ASP A 41 -4.88 -19.41 1.27
N GLU A 42 -5.50 -18.34 0.76
CA GLU A 42 -4.83 -17.38 -0.14
C GLU A 42 -3.73 -16.63 0.60
N VAL A 43 -3.96 -16.19 1.84
CA VAL A 43 -2.90 -15.59 2.68
C VAL A 43 -1.79 -16.62 2.90
N GLY A 44 -2.13 -17.87 3.19
CA GLY A 44 -1.18 -18.96 3.34
C GLY A 44 -0.39 -19.29 2.07
N ALA A 45 -0.89 -18.94 0.88
CA ALA A 45 -0.21 -19.14 -0.39
C ALA A 45 0.85 -18.08 -0.70
N VAL A 46 0.86 -16.96 0.01
CA VAL A 46 1.88 -15.90 -0.19
C VAL A 46 3.25 -16.43 0.21
N ARG A 47 4.17 -16.43 -0.74
CA ARG A 47 5.59 -16.76 -0.53
C ARG A 47 6.43 -15.68 -1.15
N VAL A 48 7.40 -15.19 -0.38
CA VAL A 48 8.36 -14.18 -0.84
C VAL A 48 9.75 -14.78 -0.70
N GLU A 49 10.46 -14.89 -1.81
CA GLU A 49 11.75 -15.58 -1.86
C GLU A 49 12.89 -14.79 -1.20
N SER A 50 12.77 -13.47 -1.15
CA SER A 50 13.84 -12.59 -0.69
C SER A 50 13.30 -11.37 0.03
N ALA A 51 13.94 -10.98 1.13
CA ALA A 51 13.67 -9.72 1.81
C ALA A 51 13.94 -8.50 0.89
N ASP A 52 14.85 -8.63 -0.08
CA ASP A 52 15.18 -7.55 -1.03
C ASP A 52 14.00 -7.22 -1.94
N LEU A 53 13.13 -8.18 -2.25
CA LEU A 53 11.90 -7.91 -2.97
C LEU A 53 10.96 -7.01 -2.16
N LEU A 54 10.83 -7.28 -0.86
CA LEU A 54 9.98 -6.48 0.03
C LEU A 54 10.52 -5.06 0.19
N THR A 55 11.81 -4.92 0.50
CA THR A 55 12.44 -3.62 0.69
C THR A 55 12.51 -2.83 -0.60
N GLY A 56 12.83 -3.47 -1.72
CA GLY A 56 12.88 -2.80 -3.02
C GLY A 56 11.51 -2.29 -3.47
N TYR A 57 10.46 -3.08 -3.30
CA TYR A 57 9.09 -2.63 -3.58
C TYR A 57 8.66 -1.50 -2.66
N HIS A 58 8.92 -1.63 -1.36
CA HIS A 58 8.67 -0.56 -0.39
C HIS A 58 9.34 0.75 -0.81
N ASP A 59 10.62 0.72 -1.15
CA ASP A 59 11.38 1.92 -1.52
C ASP A 59 10.82 2.57 -2.79
N ALA A 60 10.43 1.77 -3.78
CA ALA A 60 9.82 2.27 -5.01
C ALA A 60 8.46 2.95 -4.75
N VAL A 61 7.62 2.36 -3.89
CA VAL A 61 6.33 2.96 -3.48
C VAL A 61 6.55 4.23 -2.67
N PHE A 62 7.51 4.20 -1.76
CA PHE A 62 7.87 5.36 -0.94
C PHE A 62 8.34 6.54 -1.79
N GLU A 63 9.23 6.31 -2.75
CA GLU A 63 9.68 7.35 -3.68
C GLU A 63 8.53 7.95 -4.49
N GLN A 64 7.62 7.12 -5.01
CA GLN A 64 6.46 7.61 -5.74
C GLN A 64 5.55 8.46 -4.84
N SER A 65 5.31 8.02 -3.61
CA SER A 65 4.53 8.75 -2.62
C SER A 65 5.15 10.11 -2.29
N LEU A 66 6.47 10.15 -2.07
CA LEU A 66 7.20 11.40 -1.83
C LEU A 66 7.09 12.38 -3.02
N ARG A 67 7.24 11.89 -4.25
CA ARG A 67 7.08 12.72 -5.44
C ARG A 67 5.67 13.29 -5.58
N PHE A 68 4.65 12.50 -5.22
CA PHE A 68 3.27 12.96 -5.24
C PHE A 68 3.02 14.00 -4.16
N VAL A 69 3.30 13.67 -2.90
CA VAL A 69 3.06 14.56 -1.75
C VAL A 69 3.86 15.85 -1.84
N GLY A 70 5.10 15.79 -2.31
CA GLY A 70 5.97 16.96 -2.47
C GLY A 70 5.48 18.02 -3.47
N ARG A 71 4.48 17.71 -4.28
CA ARG A 71 3.85 18.64 -5.23
C ARG A 71 2.52 19.21 -4.73
N LEU A 72 1.99 18.69 -3.63
CA LEU A 72 0.72 19.14 -3.08
C LEU A 72 0.86 20.50 -2.38
N THR A 73 -0.20 21.28 -2.49
CA THR A 73 -0.42 22.47 -1.69
C THR A 73 -1.48 22.19 -0.63
N ASP A 74 -1.60 23.07 0.36
CA ASP A 74 -2.64 22.95 1.39
C ASP A 74 -4.05 22.89 0.77
N ALA A 75 -4.29 23.66 -0.28
CA ALA A 75 -5.57 23.65 -0.98
C ALA A 75 -5.91 22.31 -1.67
N ASP A 76 -4.90 21.54 -2.07
CA ASP A 76 -5.13 20.23 -2.67
C ASP A 76 -5.71 19.23 -1.67
N LEU A 77 -5.44 19.41 -0.38
CA LEU A 77 -5.91 18.50 0.67
C LEU A 77 -7.44 18.50 0.82
N ASP A 78 -8.11 19.57 0.42
CA ASP A 78 -9.57 19.69 0.45
C ASP A 78 -10.26 19.07 -0.77
N ARG A 79 -9.49 18.66 -1.79
CA ARG A 79 -10.04 18.04 -2.99
C ARG A 79 -10.78 16.75 -2.65
N ILE A 80 -12.03 16.62 -3.10
CA ILE A 80 -12.80 15.38 -2.95
C ILE A 80 -12.23 14.30 -3.88
N VAL A 81 -11.84 13.17 -3.29
CA VAL A 81 -11.30 12.00 -4.00
C VAL A 81 -12.24 10.80 -4.00
N ASP A 82 -13.19 10.74 -3.08
CA ASP A 82 -14.19 9.68 -3.04
C ASP A 82 -15.56 10.22 -2.57
N ARG A 83 -16.55 10.08 -3.44
CA ARG A 83 -17.93 10.55 -3.18
C ARG A 83 -18.88 9.44 -2.73
N ARG A 84 -18.38 8.22 -2.55
CA ARG A 84 -19.20 7.07 -2.12
C ARG A 84 -19.53 7.12 -0.62
N TRP A 85 -18.88 8.03 0.11
CA TRP A 85 -19.03 8.20 1.55
C TRP A 85 -19.79 9.49 1.87
N ASP A 86 -20.40 9.52 3.07
CA ASP A 86 -21.01 10.72 3.64
C ASP A 86 -20.42 10.95 5.05
N PRO A 87 -19.65 12.03 5.27
CA PRO A 87 -19.23 13.03 4.27
C PRO A 87 -18.25 12.45 3.22
N PRO A 88 -18.16 13.08 2.02
CA PRO A 88 -17.21 12.68 0.99
C PRO A 88 -15.77 12.74 1.49
N VAL A 89 -14.93 11.79 1.02
CA VAL A 89 -13.53 11.70 1.41
C VAL A 89 -12.69 12.74 0.67
N THR A 90 -11.97 13.57 1.41
CA THR A 90 -10.97 14.50 0.86
C THR A 90 -9.63 13.81 0.65
N LEU A 91 -8.73 14.44 -0.13
CA LEU A 91 -7.36 13.97 -0.29
C LEU A 91 -6.63 13.90 1.06
N GLY A 92 -6.81 14.91 1.92
CA GLY A 92 -6.22 14.92 3.25
C GLY A 92 -6.66 13.73 4.09
N VAL A 93 -7.95 13.42 4.12
CA VAL A 93 -8.49 12.23 4.82
C VAL A 93 -7.92 10.94 4.23
N ARG A 94 -7.83 10.83 2.89
CA ARG A 94 -7.25 9.66 2.23
C ARG A 94 -5.78 9.45 2.64
N LEU A 95 -4.97 10.51 2.66
CA LEU A 95 -3.56 10.41 3.07
C LEU A 95 -3.40 10.03 4.53
N ILE A 96 -4.23 10.57 5.43
CA ILE A 96 -4.23 10.18 6.84
C ILE A 96 -4.64 8.71 7.00
N SER A 97 -5.60 8.22 6.22
CA SER A 97 -6.00 6.80 6.28
C SER A 97 -4.87 5.85 5.83
N VAL A 98 -4.03 6.26 4.89
CA VAL A 98 -2.84 5.51 4.49
C VAL A 98 -1.82 5.44 5.63
N ILE A 99 -1.55 6.56 6.30
CA ILE A 99 -0.63 6.62 7.45
C ILE A 99 -1.13 5.73 8.59
N ASP A 100 -2.43 5.76 8.89
CA ASP A 100 -3.03 4.93 9.93
C ASP A 100 -2.90 3.44 9.62
N ASP A 101 -3.18 3.04 8.38
CA ASP A 101 -3.04 1.66 7.92
C ASP A 101 -1.58 1.17 8.01
N ASP A 102 -0.63 1.97 7.54
CA ASP A 102 0.79 1.65 7.61
C ASP A 102 1.27 1.50 9.07
N ALA A 103 0.81 2.36 9.98
CA ALA A 103 1.14 2.28 11.40
C ALA A 103 0.58 1.00 12.05
N GLN A 104 -0.64 0.61 11.70
CA GLN A 104 -1.25 -0.64 12.20
C GLN A 104 -0.46 -1.86 11.71
N HIS A 105 -0.11 -1.92 10.43
CA HIS A 105 0.67 -3.03 9.88
C HIS A 105 2.10 -3.09 10.45
N ALA A 106 2.75 -1.96 10.67
CA ALA A 106 4.04 -1.91 11.34
C ALA A 106 3.97 -2.46 12.77
N GLY A 107 2.91 -2.12 13.50
CA GLY A 107 2.64 -2.67 14.84
C GLY A 107 2.40 -4.18 14.81
N GLN A 108 1.61 -4.67 13.86
CA GLN A 108 1.36 -6.11 13.67
C GLN A 108 2.64 -6.87 13.34
N ALA A 109 3.48 -6.34 12.45
CA ALA A 109 4.77 -6.94 12.10
C ALA A 109 5.72 -7.00 13.30
N ALA A 110 5.78 -5.94 14.10
CA ALA A 110 6.58 -5.89 15.33
C ALA A 110 6.09 -6.92 16.37
N TYR A 111 4.78 -7.05 16.51
CA TYR A 111 4.17 -8.05 17.39
C TYR A 111 4.53 -9.48 16.97
N LEU A 112 4.34 -9.83 15.69
CA LEU A 112 4.68 -11.14 15.14
C LEU A 112 6.18 -11.45 15.30
N ARG A 113 7.05 -10.46 15.02
CA ARG A 113 8.49 -10.61 15.26
C ARG A 113 8.77 -10.95 16.71
N GLY A 114 8.11 -10.28 17.66
CA GLY A 114 8.24 -10.56 19.09
C GLY A 114 7.85 -11.98 19.47
N LEU A 115 6.79 -12.52 18.87
CA LEU A 115 6.36 -13.90 19.08
C LEU A 115 7.38 -14.91 18.54
N ILE A 116 7.87 -14.70 17.31
CA ILE A 116 8.81 -15.62 16.65
C ILE A 116 10.17 -15.63 17.33
N THR A 117 10.68 -14.47 17.78
CA THR A 117 12.01 -14.36 18.38
C THR A 117 12.08 -14.75 19.84
N ARG A 118 10.94 -14.81 20.54
CA ARG A 118 10.88 -15.21 21.97
C ARG A 118 10.41 -16.66 22.19
N GLY A 119 9.89 -17.27 21.14
CA GLY A 119 9.52 -18.68 21.13
C GLY A 119 10.75 -19.56 20.96
#